data_adbf580f2f6164fa3782288952015437
#
_entry.id   adbf580f2f6164fa3782288952015437
#
_cell.length_a   1.000
_cell.length_b   1.000
_cell.length_c   1.000
_cell.angle_alpha   90.00
_cell.angle_beta   90.00
_cell.angle_gamma   90.00
#
_symmetry.space_group_name_H-M   'P 1'
#
loop_
_entity.id
_entity.type
_entity.pdbx_description
1 polymer ?
#
loop_
_entity_poly.entity_id
_entity_poly.type
_entity_poly.pdbx_seq_one_letter_code
_entity_poly.pdbx_strand_id
1 'polypeptide(L)'
;ELGGHIASYASAADLFESGFNHFFRAREGLAEGQHRGDLVFFQPHSAPGVYARAFLEGRLTEQDLMHYRQEITAPAAGAQGLCSYPHPWLMPDFWQFPTGSMGIGPISSIYHARFMRYLTHRNLLNCEGRNEAGGHTAKRRVWGVFGDGELDEPESMSALTLAAREGLDNLVWVVNCNLQRLDGPVRGNGRIIDELERLFAGAGWNVVKLVWGSDWDGLFARDLTGALVRTLQGTVDGQMQTFAAKDGRFNRDNFFGQSPELAALAQGMTDEQIDSLKRGGHDLVKIHAAYAAAAAHKGQPTVILAHTKKGYGMGAAGQGKMTTHSQKKLDDTDLIEFRNRFNLPLTDAQATGLAFYKPAEDSPEMQYLRRHRQQLGGYLPRRETVCDALPVPAIESYAQFALQADGKEMSTTMAFVRMLGT
;
A
#
# COMPACT_ATOMS: atom_id res chain seq x y z
N GLU A 1 -5.10 -25.05 2.98
CA GLU A 1 -3.83 -24.59 3.54
C GLU A 1 -2.98 -23.74 2.58
N LEU A 2 -3.60 -22.97 1.71
CA LEU A 2 -2.90 -22.20 0.69
C LEU A 2 -2.37 -20.84 1.18
N GLY A 3 -2.48 -20.51 2.45
CA GLY A 3 -2.02 -19.31 3.17
C GLY A 3 -1.46 -18.16 2.31
N GLY A 4 -1.81 -16.93 2.67
CA GLY A 4 -1.27 -15.72 2.04
C GLY A 4 -0.19 -15.05 2.89
N HIS A 5 0.27 -13.89 2.47
CA HIS A 5 1.23 -13.08 3.23
C HIS A 5 0.53 -12.19 4.28
N ILE A 6 -0.17 -12.84 5.24
CA ILE A 6 -0.99 -12.15 6.24
C ILE A 6 -0.15 -11.15 7.05
N ALA A 7 1.07 -11.51 7.41
CA ALA A 7 1.95 -10.63 8.18
C ALA A 7 2.35 -9.35 7.44
N SER A 8 2.46 -9.41 6.11
CA SER A 8 2.71 -8.21 5.29
C SER A 8 1.51 -7.28 5.29
N TYR A 9 0.29 -7.82 5.14
CA TYR A 9 -0.90 -7.01 5.26
C TYR A 9 -1.11 -6.47 6.67
N ALA A 10 -0.90 -7.29 7.70
CA ALA A 10 -1.04 -6.86 9.10
C ALA A 10 -0.16 -5.64 9.42
N SER A 11 1.04 -5.55 8.82
CA SER A 11 1.89 -4.37 8.96
C SER A 11 1.35 -3.13 8.23
N ALA A 12 0.58 -3.30 7.17
CA ALA A 12 0.07 -2.22 6.32
C ALA A 12 -1.42 -1.92 6.53
N ALA A 13 -2.12 -2.66 7.38
CA ALA A 13 -3.58 -2.58 7.53
C ALA A 13 -4.04 -1.16 7.85
N ASP A 14 -3.40 -0.48 8.80
CA ASP A 14 -3.74 0.90 9.19
C ASP A 14 -3.53 1.89 8.04
N LEU A 15 -2.49 1.67 7.22
CA LEU A 15 -2.21 2.48 6.03
C LEU A 15 -3.30 2.29 4.97
N PHE A 16 -3.69 1.04 4.69
CA PHE A 16 -4.76 0.74 3.74
C PHE A 16 -6.11 1.25 4.22
N GLU A 17 -6.47 1.02 5.48
CA GLU A 17 -7.76 1.46 6.01
C GLU A 17 -7.90 2.99 6.02
N SER A 18 -6.83 3.72 6.33
CA SER A 18 -6.80 5.18 6.18
C SER A 18 -7.01 5.59 4.71
N GLY A 19 -6.34 4.92 3.78
CA GLY A 19 -6.51 5.14 2.35
C GLY A 19 -7.94 4.87 1.88
N PHE A 20 -8.49 3.71 2.20
CA PHE A 20 -9.86 3.32 1.81
C PHE A 20 -10.92 4.25 2.40
N ASN A 21 -10.79 4.63 3.66
CA ASN A 21 -11.84 5.39 4.34
C ASN A 21 -11.77 6.91 4.10
N HIS A 22 -10.61 7.46 3.69
CA HIS A 22 -10.44 8.92 3.65
C HIS A 22 -9.84 9.47 2.35
N PHE A 23 -9.12 8.68 1.54
CA PHE A 23 -8.32 9.23 0.45
C PHE A 23 -8.53 8.60 -0.91
N PHE A 24 -8.69 7.28 -1.01
CA PHE A 24 -8.83 6.59 -2.29
C PHE A 24 -10.23 6.80 -2.87
N ARG A 25 -10.33 7.65 -3.88
CA ARG A 25 -11.62 8.00 -4.50
C ARG A 25 -11.98 7.01 -5.59
N ALA A 26 -13.22 6.54 -5.58
CA ALA A 26 -13.79 5.72 -6.65
C ALA A 26 -14.67 6.58 -7.57
N ARG A 27 -15.43 5.95 -8.47
CA ARG A 27 -16.23 6.65 -9.49
C ARG A 27 -17.74 6.49 -9.31
N GLU A 28 -18.19 5.52 -8.54
CA GLU A 28 -19.62 5.22 -8.40
C GLU A 28 -20.39 6.41 -7.81
N GLY A 29 -21.59 6.65 -8.36
CA GLY A 29 -22.48 7.69 -7.83
C GLY A 29 -22.05 9.13 -8.11
N LEU A 30 -20.99 9.36 -8.88
CA LEU A 30 -20.60 10.68 -9.34
C LEU A 30 -21.32 11.01 -10.65
N ALA A 31 -21.81 12.26 -10.79
CA ALA A 31 -22.46 12.72 -11.99
C ALA A 31 -21.53 12.65 -13.20
N GLU A 32 -22.11 12.53 -14.40
CA GLU A 32 -21.35 12.54 -15.65
C GLU A 32 -20.51 13.82 -15.74
N GLY A 33 -19.20 13.66 -16.04
CA GLY A 33 -18.24 14.78 -16.06
C GLY A 33 -17.53 15.04 -14.73
N GLN A 34 -17.90 14.35 -13.62
CA GLN A 34 -17.15 14.39 -12.37
C GLN A 34 -15.96 13.43 -12.39
N HIS A 35 -15.19 13.43 -11.30
CA HIS A 35 -13.94 12.70 -11.12
C HIS A 35 -14.04 11.20 -11.50
N ARG A 36 -13.10 10.71 -12.33
CA ARG A 36 -13.08 9.29 -12.76
C ARG A 36 -12.52 8.30 -11.74
N GLY A 37 -12.41 8.68 -10.48
CA GLY A 37 -11.76 7.87 -9.43
C GLY A 37 -10.24 7.88 -9.52
N ASP A 38 -9.59 7.51 -8.42
CA ASP A 38 -8.15 7.40 -8.36
C ASP A 38 -7.68 6.05 -8.92
N LEU A 39 -6.39 5.98 -9.25
CA LEU A 39 -5.72 4.73 -9.57
C LEU A 39 -4.93 4.29 -8.34
N VAL A 40 -5.08 3.03 -7.93
CA VAL A 40 -4.43 2.49 -6.75
C VAL A 40 -3.63 1.24 -7.11
N PHE A 41 -2.33 1.29 -6.89
CA PHE A 41 -1.41 0.15 -7.01
C PHE A 41 -1.27 -0.49 -5.64
N PHE A 42 -1.77 -1.70 -5.50
CA PHE A 42 -1.74 -2.44 -4.25
C PHE A 42 -0.51 -3.34 -4.20
N GLN A 43 0.23 -3.30 -3.09
CA GLN A 43 1.33 -4.23 -2.86
C GLN A 43 0.87 -5.68 -3.09
N PRO A 44 1.59 -6.50 -3.87
CA PRO A 44 1.13 -7.85 -4.21
C PRO A 44 0.91 -8.72 -2.98
N HIS A 45 1.77 -8.62 -1.97
CA HIS A 45 1.65 -9.35 -0.71
C HIS A 45 0.43 -8.96 0.14
N SER A 46 -0.18 -7.81 -0.14
CA SER A 46 -1.35 -7.32 0.60
C SER A 46 -2.69 -7.76 0.01
N ALA A 47 -2.70 -8.52 -1.09
CA ALA A 47 -3.92 -9.02 -1.72
C ALA A 47 -4.91 -9.70 -0.75
N PRO A 48 -4.49 -10.56 0.22
CA PRO A 48 -5.41 -11.16 1.17
C PRO A 48 -6.24 -10.15 1.95
N GLY A 49 -5.62 -9.06 2.40
CA GLY A 49 -6.33 -8.03 3.15
C GLY A 49 -7.26 -7.20 2.28
N VAL A 50 -6.90 -6.96 1.02
CA VAL A 50 -7.80 -6.28 0.06
C VAL A 50 -9.04 -7.14 -0.21
N TYR A 51 -8.89 -8.47 -0.31
CA TYR A 51 -10.03 -9.39 -0.41
C TYR A 51 -10.88 -9.40 0.86
N ALA A 52 -10.25 -9.42 2.04
CA ALA A 52 -10.95 -9.32 3.30
C ALA A 52 -11.76 -8.01 3.40
N ARG A 53 -11.17 -6.89 2.97
CA ARG A 53 -11.89 -5.62 2.88
C ARG A 53 -13.08 -5.69 1.91
N ALA A 54 -12.90 -6.29 0.74
CA ALA A 54 -13.97 -6.47 -0.24
C ALA A 54 -15.11 -7.39 0.28
N PHE A 55 -14.78 -8.37 1.12
CA PHE A 55 -15.76 -9.19 1.83
C PHE A 55 -16.58 -8.35 2.83
N LEU A 56 -15.94 -7.52 3.64
CA LEU A 56 -16.65 -6.59 4.53
C LEU A 56 -17.56 -5.63 3.76
N GLU A 57 -17.13 -5.19 2.59
CA GLU A 57 -17.90 -4.34 1.67
C GLU A 57 -19.08 -5.07 0.99
N GLY A 58 -19.18 -6.39 1.12
CA GLY A 58 -20.21 -7.22 0.49
C GLY A 58 -19.97 -7.50 -0.99
N ARG A 59 -18.75 -7.29 -1.48
CA ARG A 59 -18.32 -7.51 -2.87
C ARG A 59 -17.81 -8.92 -3.13
N LEU A 60 -17.37 -9.60 -2.09
CA LEU A 60 -16.95 -11.00 -2.08
C LEU A 60 -17.73 -11.74 -1.02
N THR A 61 -17.95 -13.02 -1.24
CA THR A 61 -18.59 -13.95 -0.32
C THR A 61 -17.54 -14.79 0.43
N GLU A 62 -17.97 -15.51 1.47
CA GLU A 62 -17.12 -16.50 2.14
C GLU A 62 -16.62 -17.57 1.16
N GLN A 63 -17.48 -17.99 0.24
CA GLN A 63 -17.14 -18.97 -0.78
C GLN A 63 -16.02 -18.44 -1.70
N ASP A 64 -16.07 -17.16 -2.09
CA ASP A 64 -14.98 -16.56 -2.87
C ASP A 64 -13.66 -16.56 -2.10
N LEU A 65 -13.69 -16.18 -0.80
CA LEU A 65 -12.51 -16.20 0.04
C LEU A 65 -11.90 -17.60 0.21
N MET A 66 -12.72 -18.63 0.26
CA MET A 66 -12.26 -20.03 0.32
C MET A 66 -11.53 -20.47 -0.96
N HIS A 67 -11.75 -19.78 -2.09
CA HIS A 67 -11.06 -20.03 -3.35
C HIS A 67 -9.82 -19.15 -3.57
N TYR A 68 -9.28 -18.56 -2.53
CA TYR A 68 -8.03 -17.82 -2.61
C TYR A 68 -6.87 -18.72 -3.08
N ARG A 69 -6.08 -18.24 -4.05
CA ARG A 69 -5.00 -19.00 -4.72
C ARG A 69 -5.47 -20.25 -5.49
N GLN A 70 -6.70 -20.21 -5.94
CA GLN A 70 -7.28 -21.31 -6.73
C GLN A 70 -7.73 -20.83 -8.13
N GLU A 71 -6.93 -19.96 -8.73
CA GLU A 71 -7.22 -19.32 -10.01
C GLU A 71 -7.50 -20.31 -11.16
N ILE A 72 -6.93 -21.52 -11.07
CA ILE A 72 -7.07 -22.57 -12.09
C ILE A 72 -8.15 -23.58 -11.68
N THR A 73 -8.13 -24.01 -10.42
CA THR A 73 -8.99 -25.12 -9.96
C THR A 73 -10.42 -24.70 -9.69
N ALA A 74 -10.63 -23.49 -9.17
CA ALA A 74 -11.99 -23.00 -8.89
C ALA A 74 -12.83 -22.80 -10.16
N PRO A 75 -12.33 -22.21 -11.26
CA PRO A 75 -13.05 -22.13 -12.52
C PRO A 75 -13.41 -23.49 -13.12
N ALA A 76 -12.57 -24.49 -12.99
CA ALA A 76 -12.87 -25.86 -13.42
C ALA A 76 -14.05 -26.48 -12.62
N ALA A 77 -14.29 -26.01 -11.41
CA ALA A 77 -15.42 -26.38 -10.56
C ALA A 77 -16.64 -25.43 -10.69
N GLY A 78 -16.62 -24.49 -11.65
CA GLY A 78 -17.70 -23.52 -11.86
C GLY A 78 -17.74 -22.37 -10.86
N ALA A 79 -16.63 -22.13 -10.14
CA ALA A 79 -16.50 -21.04 -9.16
C ALA A 79 -15.44 -20.01 -9.62
N GLN A 80 -15.45 -18.83 -9.01
CA GLN A 80 -14.40 -17.82 -9.25
C GLN A 80 -13.25 -18.05 -8.27
N GLY A 81 -12.01 -18.21 -8.78
CA GLY A 81 -10.81 -18.21 -7.96
C GLY A 81 -10.30 -16.78 -7.71
N LEU A 82 -9.88 -16.50 -6.48
CA LEU A 82 -9.19 -15.24 -6.19
C LEU A 82 -7.70 -15.42 -6.46
N CYS A 83 -7.13 -14.54 -7.28
CA CYS A 83 -5.74 -14.65 -7.67
C CYS A 83 -4.77 -14.36 -6.50
N SER A 84 -3.62 -15.01 -6.53
CA SER A 84 -2.58 -14.91 -5.50
C SER A 84 -2.07 -13.49 -5.31
N TYR A 85 -1.95 -12.75 -6.41
CA TYR A 85 -1.53 -11.36 -6.48
C TYR A 85 -2.44 -10.58 -7.43
N PRO A 86 -2.49 -9.24 -7.34
CA PRO A 86 -3.29 -8.43 -8.25
C PRO A 86 -3.01 -8.77 -9.71
N HIS A 87 -4.05 -9.22 -10.43
CA HIS A 87 -3.94 -9.62 -11.83
C HIS A 87 -5.23 -9.32 -12.61
N PRO A 88 -5.24 -8.24 -13.44
CA PRO A 88 -6.43 -7.81 -14.15
C PRO A 88 -7.01 -8.83 -15.15
N TRP A 89 -6.20 -9.75 -15.69
CA TRP A 89 -6.71 -10.79 -16.60
C TRP A 89 -7.47 -11.89 -15.88
N LEU A 90 -7.05 -12.20 -14.65
CA LEU A 90 -7.72 -13.23 -13.83
C LEU A 90 -8.95 -12.68 -13.13
N MET A 91 -8.94 -11.40 -12.79
CA MET A 91 -10.06 -10.70 -12.15
C MET A 91 -10.26 -9.33 -12.83
N PRO A 92 -10.84 -9.31 -14.06
CA PRO A 92 -10.85 -8.13 -14.93
C PRO A 92 -11.64 -6.95 -14.38
N ASP A 93 -12.69 -7.18 -13.62
CA ASP A 93 -13.53 -6.12 -13.06
C ASP A 93 -13.07 -5.66 -11.67
N PHE A 94 -12.10 -6.37 -11.07
CA PHE A 94 -11.62 -6.11 -9.72
C PHE A 94 -10.28 -5.36 -9.72
N TRP A 95 -9.21 -5.99 -10.18
CA TRP A 95 -7.87 -5.41 -10.13
C TRP A 95 -7.62 -4.37 -11.23
N GLN A 96 -7.17 -3.18 -10.84
CA GLN A 96 -6.83 -2.13 -11.82
C GLN A 96 -5.52 -2.44 -12.56
N PHE A 97 -4.52 -2.97 -11.83
CA PHE A 97 -3.16 -3.18 -12.33
C PHE A 97 -2.58 -4.51 -11.85
N PRO A 98 -1.68 -5.15 -12.64
CA PRO A 98 -0.83 -6.20 -12.14
C PRO A 98 0.29 -5.58 -11.29
N THR A 99 0.57 -6.14 -10.12
CA THR A 99 1.64 -5.68 -9.22
C THR A 99 2.59 -6.79 -8.77
N GLY A 100 2.31 -8.02 -9.05
CA GLY A 100 3.24 -9.13 -9.00
C GLY A 100 3.79 -9.40 -10.40
N SER A 101 5.09 -9.37 -10.63
CA SER A 101 6.22 -9.39 -9.72
C SER A 101 6.51 -8.02 -9.07
N MET A 102 7.34 -8.01 -7.99
CA MET A 102 7.79 -6.77 -7.34
C MET A 102 8.55 -5.88 -8.33
N GLY A 103 8.45 -4.56 -8.14
CA GLY A 103 9.02 -3.54 -9.02
C GLY A 103 8.10 -3.09 -10.15
N ILE A 104 7.19 -3.94 -10.64
CA ILE A 104 6.22 -3.58 -11.70
C ILE A 104 5.26 -2.48 -11.24
N GLY A 105 4.74 -2.58 -10.01
CA GLY A 105 3.83 -1.59 -9.44
C GLY A 105 4.45 -0.19 -9.35
N PRO A 106 5.61 -0.02 -8.72
CA PRO A 106 6.29 1.27 -8.62
C PRO A 106 6.51 1.94 -9.98
N ILE A 107 7.20 1.29 -10.90
CA ILE A 107 7.50 1.90 -12.22
C ILE A 107 6.22 2.21 -13.00
N SER A 108 5.24 1.29 -13.02
CA SER A 108 3.98 1.49 -13.74
C SER A 108 3.19 2.67 -13.18
N SER A 109 3.20 2.87 -11.85
CA SER A 109 2.51 3.99 -11.20
C SER A 109 3.05 5.35 -11.68
N ILE A 110 4.36 5.48 -11.87
CA ILE A 110 5.00 6.68 -12.42
C ILE A 110 4.51 6.94 -13.84
N TYR A 111 4.54 5.93 -14.72
CA TYR A 111 4.11 6.09 -16.11
C TYR A 111 2.61 6.35 -16.23
N HIS A 112 1.78 5.78 -15.36
CA HIS A 112 0.35 6.09 -15.32
C HIS A 112 0.10 7.54 -14.86
N ALA A 113 0.80 8.01 -13.83
CA ALA A 113 0.69 9.41 -13.40
C ALA A 113 1.11 10.38 -14.51
N ARG A 114 2.20 10.05 -15.23
CA ARG A 114 2.67 10.79 -16.39
C ARG A 114 1.66 10.80 -17.53
N PHE A 115 1.12 9.64 -17.87
CA PHE A 115 0.13 9.50 -18.94
C PHE A 115 -1.17 10.25 -18.62
N MET A 116 -1.63 10.21 -17.39
CA MET A 116 -2.79 11.00 -16.96
C MET A 116 -2.53 12.50 -17.14
N ARG A 117 -1.34 12.99 -16.81
CA ARG A 117 -0.98 14.39 -17.05
C ARG A 117 -0.97 14.74 -18.55
N TYR A 118 -0.45 13.85 -19.39
CA TYR A 118 -0.51 14.00 -20.85
C TYR A 118 -1.98 14.10 -21.33
N LEU A 119 -2.85 13.20 -20.89
CA LEU A 119 -4.28 13.22 -21.26
C LEU A 119 -4.96 14.51 -20.79
N THR A 120 -4.64 15.00 -19.59
CA THR A 120 -5.13 16.29 -19.08
C THR A 120 -4.72 17.44 -20.00
N HIS A 121 -3.43 17.53 -20.38
CA HIS A 121 -2.94 18.58 -21.28
C HIS A 121 -3.54 18.50 -22.68
N ARG A 122 -3.98 17.31 -23.10
CA ARG A 122 -4.69 17.09 -24.36
C ARG A 122 -6.20 17.31 -24.26
N ASN A 123 -6.73 17.68 -23.11
CA ASN A 123 -8.16 17.78 -22.81
C ASN A 123 -8.94 16.47 -23.09
N LEU A 124 -8.26 15.33 -22.95
CA LEU A 124 -8.84 13.98 -23.12
C LEU A 124 -9.33 13.36 -21.82
N LEU A 125 -8.95 13.92 -20.68
CA LEU A 125 -9.53 13.59 -19.38
C LEU A 125 -10.58 14.63 -19.03
N ASN A 126 -11.85 14.28 -19.18
CA ASN A 126 -12.99 15.14 -18.82
C ASN A 126 -13.16 15.35 -17.30
N CYS A 127 -12.16 15.02 -16.51
CA CYS A 127 -12.22 15.06 -15.03
C CYS A 127 -11.57 16.32 -14.41
N GLU A 128 -11.09 17.26 -15.22
CA GLU A 128 -10.66 18.59 -14.80
C GLU A 128 -11.61 19.66 -15.36
N GLY A 129 -12.92 19.39 -15.27
CA GLY A 129 -13.92 20.40 -15.54
C GLY A 129 -13.90 21.49 -14.48
N ARG A 130 -14.12 22.74 -14.86
CA ARG A 130 -14.64 23.75 -13.94
C ARG A 130 -16.04 23.27 -13.55
N ASN A 131 -16.31 23.12 -12.24
CA ASN A 131 -17.69 22.99 -11.80
C ASN A 131 -18.45 24.27 -12.25
N GLU A 132 -19.77 24.23 -12.31
CA GLU A 132 -20.61 25.37 -12.70
C GLU A 132 -20.34 26.64 -11.85
N ALA A 133 -19.71 26.49 -10.69
CA ALA A 133 -19.24 27.56 -9.80
C ALA A 133 -17.80 28.05 -10.10
N GLY A 134 -17.15 27.58 -11.17
CA GLY A 134 -15.80 28.00 -11.57
C GLY A 134 -14.66 27.40 -10.76
N GLY A 135 -14.94 26.47 -9.83
CA GLY A 135 -13.92 25.76 -9.05
C GLY A 135 -13.26 24.61 -9.82
N HIS A 136 -11.98 24.36 -9.58
CA HIS A 136 -11.29 23.21 -10.15
C HIS A 136 -11.76 21.92 -9.45
N THR A 137 -12.17 20.91 -10.23
CA THR A 137 -12.38 19.57 -9.72
C THR A 137 -11.05 19.00 -9.22
N ALA A 138 -11.09 18.24 -8.11
CA ALA A 138 -9.88 17.68 -7.54
C ALA A 138 -9.17 16.75 -8.55
N LYS A 139 -7.88 16.98 -8.78
CA LYS A 139 -7.07 16.16 -9.69
C LYS A 139 -7.19 14.68 -9.34
N ARG A 140 -7.33 13.83 -10.37
CA ARG A 140 -7.20 12.38 -10.26
C ARG A 140 -5.79 12.01 -9.79
N ARG A 141 -5.66 11.13 -8.81
CA ARG A 141 -4.36 10.70 -8.26
C ARG A 141 -4.03 9.27 -8.63
N VAL A 142 -2.73 9.02 -8.60
CA VAL A 142 -2.17 7.68 -8.59
C VAL A 142 -1.58 7.45 -7.20
N TRP A 143 -2.11 6.47 -6.50
CA TRP A 143 -1.62 6.00 -5.22
C TRP A 143 -0.87 4.68 -5.42
N GLY A 144 0.30 4.55 -4.83
CA GLY A 144 1.03 3.28 -4.78
C GLY A 144 1.32 2.92 -3.33
N VAL A 145 0.91 1.73 -2.89
CA VAL A 145 1.29 1.19 -1.58
C VAL A 145 2.25 0.04 -1.84
N PHE A 146 3.50 0.20 -1.41
CA PHE A 146 4.61 -0.70 -1.72
C PHE A 146 5.35 -1.12 -0.45
N GLY A 147 6.09 -2.21 -0.51
CA GLY A 147 6.98 -2.64 0.57
C GLY A 147 8.39 -2.05 0.43
N ASP A 148 9.09 -1.90 1.56
CA ASP A 148 10.49 -1.46 1.58
C ASP A 148 11.43 -2.42 0.84
N GLY A 149 11.19 -3.74 0.94
CA GLY A 149 11.94 -4.73 0.17
C GLY A 149 11.67 -4.70 -1.34
N GLU A 150 10.50 -4.20 -1.77
CA GLU A 150 10.16 -4.02 -3.19
C GLU A 150 10.99 -2.91 -3.84
N LEU A 151 11.49 -1.97 -3.06
CA LEU A 151 12.32 -0.88 -3.55
C LEU A 151 13.77 -1.30 -3.83
N ASP A 152 14.16 -2.55 -3.55
CA ASP A 152 15.44 -3.10 -4.02
C ASP A 152 15.42 -3.51 -5.50
N GLU A 153 14.22 -3.65 -6.08
CA GLU A 153 14.09 -3.97 -7.50
C GLU A 153 14.56 -2.79 -8.38
N PRO A 154 15.40 -3.02 -9.39
CA PRO A 154 15.87 -1.96 -10.27
C PRO A 154 14.73 -1.17 -10.92
N GLU A 155 13.63 -1.84 -11.26
CA GLU A 155 12.44 -1.23 -11.85
C GLU A 155 11.81 -0.20 -10.93
N SER A 156 11.78 -0.47 -9.62
CA SER A 156 11.25 0.47 -8.62
C SER A 156 12.00 1.79 -8.59
N MET A 157 13.30 1.76 -8.89
CA MET A 157 14.20 2.91 -8.78
C MET A 157 14.41 3.66 -10.11
N SER A 158 14.09 3.03 -11.23
CA SER A 158 14.55 3.48 -12.54
C SER A 158 13.96 4.81 -13.02
N ALA A 159 12.78 5.19 -12.58
CA ALA A 159 12.05 6.36 -13.08
C ALA A 159 11.80 7.46 -12.02
N LEU A 160 12.45 7.41 -10.87
CA LEU A 160 12.22 8.38 -9.77
C LEU A 160 12.54 9.81 -10.19
N THR A 161 13.67 10.03 -10.86
CA THR A 161 14.08 11.36 -11.35
C THR A 161 13.16 11.86 -12.48
N LEU A 162 12.57 10.97 -13.28
CA LEU A 162 11.57 11.33 -14.29
C LEU A 162 10.32 11.91 -13.62
N ALA A 163 9.81 11.24 -12.59
CA ALA A 163 8.64 11.69 -11.86
C ALA A 163 8.84 13.09 -11.25
N ALA A 164 10.00 13.34 -10.65
CA ALA A 164 10.33 14.63 -10.07
C ALA A 164 10.53 15.72 -11.14
N ARG A 165 11.28 15.43 -12.21
CA ARG A 165 11.54 16.37 -13.31
C ARG A 165 10.25 16.82 -14.00
N GLU A 166 9.27 15.93 -14.15
CA GLU A 166 7.97 16.27 -14.70
C GLU A 166 6.98 16.81 -13.64
N GLY A 167 7.41 16.94 -12.39
CA GLY A 167 6.61 17.51 -11.31
C GLY A 167 5.29 16.76 -11.09
N LEU A 168 5.30 15.42 -11.08
CA LEU A 168 4.09 14.59 -11.01
C LEU A 168 3.42 14.67 -9.62
N ASP A 169 2.81 15.80 -9.30
CA ASP A 169 2.12 16.05 -8.03
C ASP A 169 0.78 15.29 -7.87
N ASN A 170 0.41 14.52 -8.88
CA ASN A 170 -0.69 13.56 -8.84
C ASN A 170 -0.25 12.15 -8.43
N LEU A 171 1.04 11.93 -8.11
CA LEU A 171 1.61 10.66 -7.70
C LEU A 171 1.95 10.69 -6.20
N VAL A 172 1.44 9.72 -5.46
CA VAL A 172 1.76 9.51 -4.03
C VAL A 172 2.15 8.06 -3.81
N TRP A 173 3.32 7.83 -3.26
CA TRP A 173 3.73 6.52 -2.78
C TRP A 173 3.65 6.43 -1.26
N VAL A 174 3.20 5.31 -0.76
CA VAL A 174 3.22 4.93 0.65
C VAL A 174 4.07 3.68 0.76
N VAL A 175 5.26 3.83 1.33
CA VAL A 175 6.18 2.71 1.51
C VAL A 175 6.01 2.15 2.90
N ASN A 176 5.53 0.92 2.99
CA ASN A 176 5.39 0.16 4.22
C ASN A 176 6.76 -0.36 4.64
N CYS A 177 7.46 0.43 5.47
CA CYS A 177 8.79 0.10 6.01
C CYS A 177 8.64 -0.78 7.24
N ASN A 178 8.35 -2.06 7.03
CA ASN A 178 8.30 -3.05 8.11
C ASN A 178 9.67 -3.66 8.44
N LEU A 179 10.73 -3.23 7.74
CA LEU A 179 12.15 -3.52 7.92
C LEU A 179 12.54 -4.98 7.68
N GLN A 180 11.65 -5.82 7.12
CA GLN A 180 11.87 -7.25 7.05
C GLN A 180 11.56 -7.83 5.67
N ARG A 181 12.50 -8.61 5.15
CA ARG A 181 12.38 -9.47 3.97
C ARG A 181 11.93 -10.88 4.33
N LEU A 182 12.08 -11.79 3.36
CA LEU A 182 11.81 -13.22 3.52
C LEU A 182 12.70 -13.84 4.60
N ASP A 183 13.96 -13.51 4.63
CA ASP A 183 15.05 -14.18 5.36
C ASP A 183 15.71 -13.28 6.43
N GLY A 184 15.24 -12.06 6.63
CA GLY A 184 15.81 -11.17 7.62
C GLY A 184 15.48 -9.69 7.45
N PRO A 185 16.21 -8.82 8.14
CA PRO A 185 16.07 -7.39 8.00
C PRO A 185 16.44 -6.92 6.58
N VAL A 186 15.76 -5.88 6.10
CA VAL A 186 16.07 -5.29 4.77
C VAL A 186 17.51 -4.76 4.75
N ARG A 187 17.99 -4.19 5.82
CA ARG A 187 19.34 -3.60 5.93
C ARG A 187 20.11 -4.02 7.18
N GLY A 188 19.86 -5.05 7.85
CA GLY A 188 20.62 -5.55 9.00
C GLY A 188 21.37 -4.49 9.83
N ASN A 189 22.54 -4.07 9.36
CA ASN A 189 23.42 -3.06 9.96
C ASN A 189 23.21 -1.64 9.42
N GLY A 190 22.21 -1.41 8.57
CA GLY A 190 21.83 -0.10 8.03
C GLY A 190 20.47 0.34 8.53
N ARG A 191 19.97 1.43 7.93
CA ARG A 191 18.67 2.02 8.23
C ARG A 191 17.97 2.34 6.92
N ILE A 192 17.08 1.47 6.47
CA ILE A 192 16.43 1.59 5.17
C ILE A 192 15.63 2.90 5.01
N ILE A 193 14.96 3.35 6.07
CA ILE A 193 14.17 4.60 6.03
C ILE A 193 15.07 5.80 5.72
N ASP A 194 16.26 5.87 6.31
CA ASP A 194 17.21 6.96 6.06
C ASP A 194 17.86 6.87 4.68
N GLU A 195 18.08 5.66 4.17
CA GLU A 195 18.54 5.44 2.79
C GLU A 195 17.49 5.92 1.80
N LEU A 196 16.24 5.50 1.99
CA LEU A 196 15.12 5.90 1.13
C LEU A 196 14.85 7.40 1.21
N GLU A 197 14.91 8.02 2.39
CA GLU A 197 14.77 9.46 2.53
C GLU A 197 15.79 10.21 1.65
N ARG A 198 17.08 9.85 1.74
CA ARG A 198 18.13 10.47 0.95
C ARG A 198 17.95 10.23 -0.55
N LEU A 199 17.54 9.01 -0.92
CA LEU A 199 17.30 8.64 -2.30
C LEU A 199 16.17 9.46 -2.92
N PHE A 200 15.00 9.47 -2.28
CA PHE A 200 13.83 10.19 -2.78
C PHE A 200 14.04 11.70 -2.76
N ALA A 201 14.61 12.24 -1.69
CA ALA A 201 14.95 13.67 -1.62
C ALA A 201 15.97 14.05 -2.70
N GLY A 202 17.03 13.24 -2.90
CA GLY A 202 18.01 13.44 -3.97
C GLY A 202 17.41 13.33 -5.37
N ALA A 203 16.39 12.52 -5.56
CA ALA A 203 15.63 12.42 -6.82
C ALA A 203 14.64 13.59 -7.02
N GLY A 204 14.43 14.46 -6.03
CA GLY A 204 13.52 15.61 -6.11
C GLY A 204 12.08 15.34 -5.69
N TRP A 205 11.85 14.31 -4.91
CA TRP A 205 10.52 14.02 -4.32
C TRP A 205 10.31 14.77 -3.01
N ASN A 206 9.05 15.09 -2.71
CA ASN A 206 8.63 15.46 -1.38
C ASN A 206 8.59 14.21 -0.50
N VAL A 207 9.30 14.22 0.64
CA VAL A 207 9.42 13.07 1.53
C VAL A 207 8.74 13.36 2.86
N VAL A 208 7.80 12.50 3.24
CA VAL A 208 7.12 12.52 4.54
C VAL A 208 7.54 11.27 5.31
N LYS A 209 8.21 11.43 6.46
CA LYS A 209 8.56 10.31 7.34
C LYS A 209 7.53 10.12 8.44
N LEU A 210 7.01 8.92 8.56
CA LEU A 210 6.02 8.51 9.55
C LEU A 210 6.64 7.42 10.44
N VAL A 211 7.55 7.80 11.34
CA VAL A 211 8.43 6.86 12.05
C VAL A 211 7.87 6.49 13.42
N TRP A 212 7.49 7.48 14.24
CA TRP A 212 7.06 7.28 15.61
C TRP A 212 5.62 7.70 15.82
N GLY A 213 4.85 6.87 16.55
CA GLY A 213 3.49 7.17 16.94
C GLY A 213 3.41 8.28 18.00
N SER A 214 2.20 8.79 18.22
CA SER A 214 1.93 9.85 19.22
C SER A 214 2.26 9.43 20.63
N ASP A 215 2.31 8.13 20.92
CA ASP A 215 2.71 7.57 22.22
C ASP A 215 4.16 7.97 22.61
N TRP A 216 5.00 8.28 21.62
CA TRP A 216 6.37 8.75 21.81
C TRP A 216 6.48 10.25 22.07
N ASP A 217 5.47 11.04 21.75
CA ASP A 217 5.56 12.50 21.81
C ASP A 217 5.87 12.99 23.23
N GLY A 218 5.30 12.34 24.27
CA GLY A 218 5.62 12.63 25.66
C GLY A 218 7.04 12.28 26.07
N LEU A 219 7.64 11.24 25.47
CA LEU A 219 9.04 10.87 25.69
C LEU A 219 9.97 11.90 25.02
N PHE A 220 9.69 12.27 23.77
CA PHE A 220 10.46 13.31 23.06
C PHE A 220 10.41 14.66 23.76
N ALA A 221 9.23 15.05 24.28
CA ALA A 221 9.09 16.31 25.00
C ALA A 221 9.91 16.37 26.31
N ARG A 222 10.20 15.22 26.92
CA ARG A 222 11.03 15.10 28.12
C ARG A 222 12.51 14.83 27.85
N ASP A 223 12.89 14.58 26.59
CA ASP A 223 14.28 14.28 26.20
C ASP A 223 15.11 15.57 26.10
N LEU A 224 15.31 16.25 27.23
CA LEU A 224 16.05 17.51 27.31
C LEU A 224 17.52 17.39 26.92
N THR A 225 18.08 16.19 27.00
CA THR A 225 19.49 15.92 26.64
C THR A 225 19.67 15.48 25.20
N GLY A 226 18.58 15.12 24.48
CA GLY A 226 18.60 14.51 23.17
C GLY A 226 19.09 13.06 23.17
N ALA A 227 19.15 12.39 24.33
CA ALA A 227 19.63 11.01 24.45
C ALA A 227 18.72 10.03 23.69
N LEU A 228 17.41 10.20 23.77
CA LEU A 228 16.44 9.38 23.04
C LEU A 228 16.62 9.54 21.52
N VAL A 229 16.70 10.77 21.03
CA VAL A 229 16.88 11.04 19.61
C VAL A 229 18.18 10.42 19.10
N ARG A 230 19.30 10.61 19.81
CA ARG A 230 20.59 10.02 19.41
C ARG A 230 20.55 8.49 19.39
N THR A 231 19.95 7.88 20.42
CA THR A 231 19.83 6.41 20.48
C THR A 231 18.99 5.89 19.32
N LEU A 232 17.83 6.48 19.05
CA LEU A 232 16.96 6.09 17.94
C LEU A 232 17.66 6.29 16.58
N GLN A 233 18.45 7.34 16.41
CA GLN A 233 19.26 7.58 15.21
C GLN A 233 20.41 6.58 15.04
N GLY A 234 20.96 6.08 16.13
CA GLY A 234 22.01 5.04 16.14
C GLY A 234 21.49 3.61 16.02
N THR A 235 20.19 3.37 16.24
CA THR A 235 19.61 2.02 16.23
C THR A 235 19.37 1.56 14.79
N VAL A 236 20.03 0.47 14.39
CA VAL A 236 19.93 -0.11 13.04
C VAL A 236 18.70 -1.02 12.90
N ASP A 237 18.33 -1.34 11.65
CA ASP A 237 17.12 -2.12 11.33
C ASP A 237 17.08 -3.49 12.02
N GLY A 238 18.23 -4.18 12.13
CA GLY A 238 18.31 -5.46 12.84
C GLY A 238 18.01 -5.34 14.34
N GLN A 239 18.43 -4.25 14.98
CA GLN A 239 18.09 -3.96 16.38
C GLN A 239 16.61 -3.58 16.51
N MET A 240 16.10 -2.73 15.60
CA MET A 240 14.68 -2.35 15.56
C MET A 240 13.77 -3.57 15.39
N GLN A 241 14.19 -4.55 14.59
CA GLN A 241 13.48 -5.81 14.44
C GLN A 241 13.51 -6.62 15.75
N THR A 242 14.65 -6.68 16.42
CA THR A 242 14.77 -7.36 17.72
C THR A 242 13.81 -6.75 18.73
N PHE A 243 13.78 -5.42 18.86
CA PHE A 243 12.86 -4.72 19.75
C PHE A 243 11.37 -4.92 19.37
N ALA A 244 11.07 -5.08 18.08
CA ALA A 244 9.71 -5.38 17.64
C ALA A 244 9.25 -6.81 17.97
N ALA A 245 10.19 -7.76 18.07
CA ALA A 245 9.93 -9.17 18.35
C ALA A 245 9.93 -9.53 19.85
N LYS A 246 10.36 -8.61 20.69
CA LYS A 246 10.49 -8.79 22.14
C LYS A 246 9.42 -8.00 22.89
N ASP A 247 9.24 -8.35 24.18
CA ASP A 247 8.28 -7.70 25.06
C ASP A 247 8.77 -6.38 25.66
N GLY A 248 7.90 -5.70 26.39
CA GLY A 248 8.22 -4.43 27.02
C GLY A 248 9.30 -4.54 28.09
N ARG A 249 9.42 -5.66 28.79
CA ARG A 249 10.49 -5.90 29.77
C ARG A 249 11.85 -5.91 29.08
N PHE A 250 11.98 -6.68 28.02
CA PHE A 250 13.21 -6.70 27.23
C PHE A 250 13.56 -5.31 26.69
N ASN A 251 12.57 -4.58 26.18
CA ASN A 251 12.77 -3.24 25.62
C ASN A 251 13.16 -2.24 26.72
N ARG A 252 12.62 -2.36 27.93
CA ARG A 252 13.08 -1.58 29.09
C ARG A 252 14.55 -1.80 29.36
N ASP A 253 14.94 -3.05 29.48
CA ASP A 253 16.31 -3.40 29.93
C ASP A 253 17.33 -3.14 28.81
N ASN A 254 16.99 -3.34 27.52
CA ASN A 254 17.94 -3.32 26.41
C ASN A 254 17.87 -2.07 25.53
N PHE A 255 16.75 -1.34 25.52
CA PHE A 255 16.66 -0.06 24.82
C PHE A 255 16.78 1.11 25.81
N PHE A 256 15.87 1.21 26.78
CA PHE A 256 15.91 2.29 27.77
C PHE A 256 17.05 2.12 28.80
N GLY A 257 17.52 0.91 29.03
CA GLY A 257 18.67 0.64 29.91
C GLY A 257 20.05 1.00 29.34
N GLN A 258 20.13 1.50 28.08
CA GLN A 258 21.40 1.84 27.44
C GLN A 258 22.10 3.05 28.09
N SER A 259 21.36 3.95 28.72
CA SER A 259 21.93 5.05 29.50
C SER A 259 21.00 5.47 30.65
N PRO A 260 21.56 6.15 31.69
CA PRO A 260 20.76 6.68 32.80
C PRO A 260 19.66 7.65 32.33
N GLU A 261 19.94 8.46 31.28
CA GLU A 261 19.00 9.43 30.73
C GLU A 261 17.82 8.73 30.08
N LEU A 262 18.05 7.66 29.33
CA LEU A 262 16.99 6.85 28.73
C LEU A 262 16.17 6.12 29.79
N ALA A 263 16.82 5.55 30.78
CA ALA A 263 16.16 4.89 31.91
C ALA A 263 15.23 5.86 32.67
N ALA A 264 15.66 7.10 32.84
CA ALA A 264 14.86 8.14 33.47
C ALA A 264 13.59 8.50 32.63
N LEU A 265 13.69 8.49 31.32
CA LEU A 265 12.52 8.72 30.44
C LEU A 265 11.46 7.63 30.58
N ALA A 266 11.87 6.37 30.78
CA ALA A 266 10.97 5.23 30.97
C ALA A 266 10.53 5.04 32.42
N GLN A 267 11.05 5.85 33.37
CA GLN A 267 10.68 5.76 34.78
C GLN A 267 9.17 6.01 34.95
N GLY A 268 8.51 5.08 35.67
CA GLY A 268 7.06 5.14 35.91
C GLY A 268 6.19 4.54 34.80
N MET A 269 6.76 4.14 33.68
CA MET A 269 6.02 3.35 32.67
C MET A 269 6.00 1.88 33.09
N THR A 270 4.90 1.17 32.83
CA THR A 270 4.85 -0.29 32.95
C THR A 270 5.49 -0.96 31.75
N ASP A 271 5.77 -2.26 31.82
CA ASP A 271 6.32 -3.01 30.68
C ASP A 271 5.29 -3.07 29.53
N GLU A 272 4.00 -3.18 29.86
CA GLU A 272 2.90 -3.13 28.88
C GLU A 272 2.82 -1.78 28.18
N GLN A 273 3.04 -0.69 28.89
CA GLN A 273 3.08 0.64 28.28
C GLN A 273 4.27 0.80 27.33
N ILE A 274 5.44 0.23 27.67
CA ILE A 274 6.60 0.23 26.76
C ILE A 274 6.32 -0.63 25.53
N ASP A 275 5.70 -1.81 25.70
CA ASP A 275 5.34 -2.69 24.57
C ASP A 275 4.30 -2.04 23.65
N SER A 276 3.40 -1.22 24.20
CA SER A 276 2.35 -0.52 23.47
C SER A 276 2.83 0.67 22.63
N LEU A 277 4.08 1.13 22.77
CA LEU A 277 4.65 2.23 21.99
C LEU A 277 4.63 1.91 20.49
N LYS A 278 3.82 2.67 19.74
CA LYS A 278 3.56 2.40 18.34
C LYS A 278 4.62 2.99 17.40
N ARG A 279 4.86 2.32 16.31
CA ARG A 279 5.49 2.94 15.14
C ARG A 279 4.50 3.90 14.46
N GLY A 280 5.01 4.89 13.75
CA GLY A 280 4.17 5.91 13.10
C GLY A 280 3.18 5.36 12.09
N GLY A 281 3.54 4.27 11.40
CA GLY A 281 2.67 3.57 10.45
C GLY A 281 1.52 2.77 11.11
N HIS A 282 1.39 2.82 12.45
CA HIS A 282 0.26 2.27 13.21
C HIS A 282 -0.49 3.35 14.01
N ASP A 283 -0.19 4.62 13.77
CA ASP A 283 -0.88 5.76 14.36
C ASP A 283 -1.85 6.37 13.36
N LEU A 284 -3.12 6.08 13.49
CA LEU A 284 -4.15 6.50 12.54
C LEU A 284 -4.22 8.04 12.37
N VAL A 285 -3.97 8.80 13.44
CA VAL A 285 -4.00 10.28 13.38
C VAL A 285 -2.82 10.79 12.55
N LYS A 286 -1.61 10.28 12.80
CA LYS A 286 -0.42 10.66 12.05
C LYS A 286 -0.47 10.14 10.60
N ILE A 287 -1.02 8.94 10.37
CA ILE A 287 -1.25 8.42 9.01
C ILE A 287 -2.19 9.35 8.24
N HIS A 288 -3.33 9.70 8.82
CA HIS A 288 -4.29 10.60 8.17
C HIS A 288 -3.65 11.96 7.85
N ALA A 289 -2.90 12.55 8.78
CA ALA A 289 -2.19 13.82 8.56
C ALA A 289 -1.16 13.72 7.43
N ALA A 290 -0.38 12.61 7.36
CA ALA A 290 0.60 12.37 6.31
C ALA A 290 -0.05 12.23 4.92
N TYR A 291 -1.15 11.49 4.82
CA TYR A 291 -1.92 11.36 3.56
C TYR A 291 -2.53 12.71 3.14
N ALA A 292 -3.08 13.48 4.09
CA ALA A 292 -3.62 14.80 3.82
C ALA A 292 -2.54 15.77 3.31
N ALA A 293 -1.37 15.78 3.95
CA ALA A 293 -0.22 16.57 3.51
C ALA A 293 0.25 16.17 2.10
N ALA A 294 0.38 14.87 1.84
CA ALA A 294 0.73 14.35 0.51
C ALA A 294 -0.30 14.73 -0.56
N ALA A 295 -1.60 14.64 -0.22
CA ALA A 295 -2.67 15.02 -1.14
C ALA A 295 -2.73 16.53 -1.41
N ALA A 296 -2.28 17.37 -0.48
CA ALA A 296 -2.24 18.82 -0.64
C ALA A 296 -0.99 19.32 -1.36
N HIS A 297 0.10 18.52 -1.36
CA HIS A 297 1.39 18.93 -1.93
C HIS A 297 1.30 19.15 -3.45
N LYS A 298 2.06 20.14 -3.95
CA LYS A 298 2.06 20.55 -5.36
C LYS A 298 3.49 20.60 -5.92
N GLY A 299 3.58 20.37 -7.23
CA GLY A 299 4.81 20.52 -7.98
C GLY A 299 5.80 19.36 -7.89
N GLN A 300 5.59 18.40 -6.99
CA GLN A 300 6.47 17.25 -6.82
C GLN A 300 5.66 15.99 -6.51
N PRO A 301 6.10 14.78 -6.94
CA PRO A 301 5.58 13.53 -6.40
C PRO A 301 5.91 13.44 -4.90
N THR A 302 5.06 12.75 -4.14
CA THR A 302 5.26 12.58 -2.70
C THR A 302 5.46 11.11 -2.35
N VAL A 303 6.42 10.84 -1.46
CA VAL A 303 6.58 9.54 -0.81
C VAL A 303 6.35 9.67 0.70
N ILE A 304 5.56 8.76 1.26
CA ILE A 304 5.38 8.58 2.70
C ILE A 304 6.15 7.33 3.10
N LEU A 305 7.20 7.49 3.91
CA LEU A 305 7.99 6.39 4.46
C LEU A 305 7.38 6.02 5.82
N ALA A 306 6.56 4.98 5.85
CA ALA A 306 5.79 4.58 7.02
C ALA A 306 6.47 3.42 7.76
N HIS A 307 7.03 3.70 8.95
CA HIS A 307 7.63 2.68 9.80
C HIS A 307 6.55 1.86 10.49
N THR A 308 6.57 0.54 10.27
CA THR A 308 5.59 -0.41 10.80
C THR A 308 6.30 -1.60 11.48
N LYS A 309 5.49 -2.50 12.06
CA LYS A 309 5.98 -3.80 12.57
C LYS A 309 5.39 -4.91 11.69
N LYS A 310 6.21 -5.78 11.11
CA LYS A 310 5.72 -6.93 10.34
C LYS A 310 4.94 -7.87 11.24
N GLY A 311 3.75 -8.29 10.79
CA GLY A 311 2.86 -9.10 11.61
C GLY A 311 2.26 -8.34 12.80
N TYR A 312 2.08 -7.03 12.68
CA TYR A 312 1.51 -6.21 13.75
C TYR A 312 0.17 -6.78 14.23
N GLY A 313 0.06 -6.97 15.54
CA GLY A 313 -1.11 -7.56 16.16
C GLY A 313 -1.13 -9.09 16.23
N MET A 314 -0.24 -9.80 15.53
CA MET A 314 -0.18 -11.27 15.52
C MET A 314 0.45 -11.87 16.79
N GLY A 315 0.66 -11.07 17.83
CA GLY A 315 1.18 -11.53 19.12
C GLY A 315 2.61 -12.07 19.08
N ALA A 316 2.96 -12.81 20.13
CA ALA A 316 4.32 -13.31 20.33
C ALA A 316 4.77 -14.31 19.25
N ALA A 317 3.88 -15.05 18.61
CA ALA A 317 4.23 -16.02 17.57
C ALA A 317 4.53 -15.36 16.22
N GLY A 318 3.84 -14.29 15.85
CA GLY A 318 3.84 -13.74 14.50
C GLY A 318 4.44 -12.35 14.32
N GLN A 319 4.68 -11.58 15.40
CA GLN A 319 5.10 -10.18 15.27
C GLN A 319 6.63 -10.03 15.29
N GLY A 320 7.20 -9.44 14.24
CA GLY A 320 8.60 -9.01 14.18
C GLY A 320 9.65 -10.13 14.16
N LYS A 321 9.28 -11.40 14.19
CA LYS A 321 10.21 -12.53 14.17
C LYS A 321 10.80 -12.79 12.79
N MET A 322 11.94 -13.44 12.72
CA MET A 322 12.56 -13.88 11.46
C MET A 322 11.64 -14.78 10.64
N THR A 323 10.82 -15.60 11.29
CA THR A 323 9.86 -16.51 10.67
C THR A 323 8.56 -15.84 10.23
N THR A 324 8.32 -14.58 10.62
CA THR A 324 7.04 -13.88 10.41
C THR A 324 6.61 -13.83 8.94
N HIS A 325 7.55 -13.68 8.00
CA HIS A 325 7.22 -13.64 6.57
C HIS A 325 6.61 -14.96 6.08
N SER A 326 7.12 -16.07 6.59
CA SER A 326 6.69 -17.41 6.22
C SER A 326 5.60 -17.98 7.13
N GLN A 327 5.17 -17.22 8.14
CA GLN A 327 4.12 -17.64 9.07
C GLN A 327 2.79 -17.74 8.35
N LYS A 328 2.31 -18.97 8.17
CA LYS A 328 1.06 -19.27 7.46
C LYS A 328 -0.09 -19.63 8.39
N LYS A 329 0.23 -20.06 9.61
CA LYS A 329 -0.73 -20.47 10.63
C LYS A 329 -0.33 -19.86 11.97
N LEU A 330 -1.31 -19.41 12.72
CA LEU A 330 -1.23 -19.13 14.14
C LEU A 330 -1.75 -20.36 14.88
N ASP A 331 -1.22 -20.65 16.05
CA ASP A 331 -1.78 -21.69 16.90
C ASP A 331 -3.04 -21.19 17.62
N ASP A 332 -3.73 -22.08 18.31
CA ASP A 332 -4.99 -21.76 18.98
C ASP A 332 -4.85 -20.64 20.01
N THR A 333 -3.73 -20.61 20.73
CA THR A 333 -3.42 -19.57 21.72
C THR A 333 -3.23 -18.22 21.03
N ASP A 334 -2.45 -18.17 19.96
CA ASP A 334 -2.22 -16.95 19.18
C ASP A 334 -3.53 -16.40 18.59
N LEU A 335 -4.43 -17.28 18.10
CA LEU A 335 -5.72 -16.89 17.54
C LEU A 335 -6.62 -16.27 18.61
N ILE A 336 -6.64 -16.84 19.82
CA ILE A 336 -7.38 -16.31 20.96
C ILE A 336 -6.78 -14.96 21.41
N GLU A 337 -5.47 -14.82 21.48
CA GLU A 337 -4.82 -13.57 21.80
C GLU A 337 -5.12 -12.48 20.75
N PHE A 338 -5.07 -12.83 19.46
CA PHE A 338 -5.45 -11.92 18.38
C PHE A 338 -6.90 -11.44 18.52
N ARG A 339 -7.85 -12.38 18.73
CA ARG A 339 -9.25 -12.06 18.99
C ARG A 339 -9.41 -11.10 20.16
N ASN A 340 -8.72 -11.37 21.29
CA ASN A 340 -8.78 -10.55 22.50
C ASN A 340 -8.20 -9.16 22.28
N ARG A 341 -7.06 -9.06 21.60
CA ARG A 341 -6.39 -7.79 21.28
C ARG A 341 -7.28 -6.85 20.47
N PHE A 342 -8.02 -7.38 19.52
CA PHE A 342 -8.89 -6.59 18.65
C PHE A 342 -10.37 -6.60 19.10
N ASN A 343 -10.66 -7.14 20.29
CA ASN A 343 -12.02 -7.24 20.84
C ASN A 343 -13.05 -7.83 19.85
N LEU A 344 -12.62 -8.84 19.08
CA LEU A 344 -13.53 -9.49 18.13
C LEU A 344 -14.58 -10.29 18.90
N PRO A 345 -15.90 -10.17 18.59
CA PRO A 345 -16.96 -10.85 19.30
C PRO A 345 -17.11 -12.31 18.84
N LEU A 346 -16.04 -13.09 18.98
CA LEU A 346 -15.97 -14.51 18.64
C LEU A 346 -15.73 -15.33 19.90
N THR A 347 -16.36 -16.49 19.99
CA THR A 347 -16.02 -17.49 21.01
C THR A 347 -14.64 -18.10 20.72
N ASP A 348 -14.02 -18.77 21.72
CA ASP A 348 -12.75 -19.48 21.53
C ASP A 348 -12.85 -20.49 20.39
N ALA A 349 -13.92 -21.27 20.33
CA ALA A 349 -14.16 -22.26 19.27
C ALA A 349 -14.31 -21.62 17.88
N GLN A 350 -14.92 -20.45 17.78
CA GLN A 350 -15.01 -19.71 16.51
C GLN A 350 -13.67 -19.13 16.09
N ALA A 351 -12.89 -18.60 17.04
CA ALA A 351 -11.57 -18.05 16.76
C ALA A 351 -10.60 -19.16 16.30
N THR A 352 -10.51 -20.26 17.04
CA THR A 352 -9.61 -21.39 16.70
C THR A 352 -10.09 -22.16 15.46
N GLY A 353 -11.40 -22.18 15.20
CA GLY A 353 -12.02 -22.73 13.98
C GLY A 353 -11.92 -21.81 12.77
N LEU A 354 -11.29 -20.61 12.89
CA LEU A 354 -11.16 -19.62 11.82
C LEU A 354 -12.49 -19.23 11.19
N ALA A 355 -13.53 -19.06 12.01
CA ALA A 355 -14.85 -18.63 11.52
C ALA A 355 -14.74 -17.27 10.82
N PHE A 356 -15.40 -17.12 9.68
CA PHE A 356 -15.55 -15.82 9.04
C PHE A 356 -16.33 -14.88 9.95
N TYR A 357 -15.84 -13.67 10.07
CA TYR A 357 -16.49 -12.63 10.86
C TYR A 357 -16.75 -11.39 10.00
N LYS A 358 -17.98 -10.95 10.03
CA LYS A 358 -18.40 -9.66 9.48
C LYS A 358 -19.30 -8.99 10.53
N PRO A 359 -19.02 -7.72 10.91
CA PRO A 359 -19.90 -6.98 11.80
C PRO A 359 -21.31 -6.87 11.23
N ALA A 360 -22.31 -6.74 12.10
CA ALA A 360 -23.68 -6.51 11.68
C ALA A 360 -23.81 -5.26 10.80
N GLU A 361 -24.72 -5.29 9.83
CA GLU A 361 -24.86 -4.23 8.82
C GLU A 361 -25.21 -2.86 9.42
N ASP A 362 -25.85 -2.84 10.58
CA ASP A 362 -26.22 -1.67 11.38
C ASP A 362 -25.18 -1.33 12.46
N SER A 363 -24.08 -2.06 12.54
CA SER A 363 -22.99 -1.74 13.48
C SER A 363 -22.31 -0.40 13.16
N PRO A 364 -21.76 0.29 14.15
CA PRO A 364 -21.05 1.55 13.93
C PRO A 364 -19.90 1.42 12.92
N GLU A 365 -19.18 0.31 12.93
CA GLU A 365 -18.07 0.00 12.03
C GLU A 365 -18.54 -0.09 10.57
N MET A 366 -19.61 -0.83 10.32
CA MET A 366 -20.15 -0.99 8.97
C MET A 366 -20.80 0.29 8.45
N GLN A 367 -21.49 1.04 9.31
CA GLN A 367 -22.02 2.36 8.96
C GLN A 367 -20.91 3.34 8.64
N TYR A 368 -19.81 3.33 9.41
CA TYR A 368 -18.62 4.15 9.16
C TYR A 368 -18.01 3.81 7.78
N LEU A 369 -17.72 2.54 7.53
CA LEU A 369 -17.17 2.04 6.28
C LEU A 369 -18.01 2.49 5.07
N ARG A 370 -19.33 2.25 5.11
CA ARG A 370 -20.24 2.57 3.99
C ARG A 370 -20.34 4.06 3.75
N ARG A 371 -20.52 4.85 4.81
CA ARG A 371 -20.62 6.31 4.69
C ARG A 371 -19.37 6.90 4.03
N HIS A 372 -18.18 6.49 4.46
CA HIS A 372 -16.93 6.99 3.90
C HIS A 372 -16.73 6.53 2.45
N ARG A 373 -17.04 5.27 2.14
CA ARG A 373 -16.97 4.79 0.76
C ARG A 373 -17.96 5.50 -0.16
N GLN A 374 -19.16 5.75 0.30
CA GLN A 374 -20.16 6.51 -0.45
C GLN A 374 -19.68 7.96 -0.71
N GLN A 375 -19.11 8.63 0.28
CA GLN A 375 -18.55 9.98 0.13
C GLN A 375 -17.36 10.02 -0.85
N LEU A 376 -16.61 8.93 -0.96
CA LEU A 376 -15.48 8.78 -1.87
C LEU A 376 -15.86 8.15 -3.22
N GLY A 377 -17.15 8.05 -3.55
CA GLY A 377 -17.62 7.60 -4.85
C GLY A 377 -17.60 6.08 -5.04
N GLY A 378 -17.79 5.28 -3.98
CA GLY A 378 -17.93 3.82 -4.07
C GLY A 378 -16.67 3.04 -3.68
N TYR A 379 -16.55 1.82 -4.16
CA TYR A 379 -15.56 0.84 -3.71
C TYR A 379 -14.34 0.72 -4.64
N LEU A 380 -13.20 0.36 -4.05
CA LEU A 380 -11.94 0.05 -4.75
C LEU A 380 -11.31 -1.24 -4.15
N PRO A 381 -10.51 -1.99 -4.93
CA PRO A 381 -10.22 -1.82 -6.37
C PRO A 381 -11.46 -2.13 -7.22
N ARG A 382 -11.57 -1.43 -8.33
CA ARG A 382 -12.55 -1.68 -9.37
C ARG A 382 -11.98 -1.24 -10.71
N ARG A 383 -12.18 -2.03 -11.75
CA ARG A 383 -11.74 -1.74 -13.11
C ARG A 383 -12.95 -1.71 -14.05
N GLU A 384 -12.98 -0.74 -14.93
CA GLU A 384 -13.93 -0.72 -16.02
C GLU A 384 -13.33 -1.43 -17.24
N THR A 385 -14.07 -2.38 -17.76
CA THR A 385 -13.68 -3.20 -18.92
C THR A 385 -14.42 -2.83 -20.18
N VAL A 386 -15.49 -2.04 -20.05
CA VAL A 386 -16.30 -1.58 -21.19
C VAL A 386 -15.85 -0.19 -21.62
N CYS A 387 -15.48 -0.06 -22.89
CA CYS A 387 -15.18 1.23 -23.52
C CYS A 387 -15.68 1.20 -24.97
N ASP A 388 -15.82 2.37 -25.56
CA ASP A 388 -16.12 2.49 -26.98
C ASP A 388 -15.00 1.84 -27.80
N ALA A 389 -15.38 1.18 -28.89
CA ALA A 389 -14.40 0.58 -29.80
C ALA A 389 -13.56 1.69 -30.44
N LEU A 390 -12.25 1.55 -30.38
CA LEU A 390 -11.36 2.44 -31.12
C LEU A 390 -11.38 2.05 -32.61
N PRO A 391 -11.45 3.02 -33.53
CA PRO A 391 -11.30 2.73 -34.93
C PRO A 391 -9.90 2.20 -35.21
N VAL A 392 -9.82 0.97 -35.69
CA VAL A 392 -8.55 0.36 -36.09
C VAL A 392 -8.32 0.64 -37.56
N PRO A 393 -7.20 1.25 -37.97
CA PRO A 393 -6.88 1.47 -39.36
C PRO A 393 -6.81 0.14 -40.14
N ALA A 394 -7.27 0.15 -41.38
CA ALA A 394 -7.16 -1.03 -42.23
C ALA A 394 -5.70 -1.40 -42.47
N ILE A 395 -5.40 -2.69 -42.49
CA ILE A 395 -4.01 -3.19 -42.65
C ILE A 395 -3.39 -2.74 -43.97
N GLU A 396 -4.22 -2.54 -44.99
CA GLU A 396 -3.84 -2.04 -46.32
C GLU A 396 -3.17 -0.67 -46.25
N SER A 397 -3.53 0.17 -45.26
CA SER A 397 -2.89 1.47 -45.04
C SER A 397 -1.38 1.34 -44.74
N TYR A 398 -0.96 0.19 -44.25
CA TYR A 398 0.43 -0.09 -43.91
C TYR A 398 1.17 -0.99 -44.91
N ALA A 399 0.51 -1.43 -45.98
CA ALA A 399 1.07 -2.34 -46.96
C ALA A 399 2.38 -1.84 -47.58
N GLN A 400 2.50 -0.53 -47.79
CA GLN A 400 3.71 0.11 -48.32
C GLN A 400 4.96 -0.08 -47.42
N PHE A 401 4.80 -0.37 -46.14
CA PHE A 401 5.91 -0.54 -45.22
C PHE A 401 6.34 -2.01 -45.05
N ALA A 402 5.47 -2.94 -45.35
CA ALA A 402 5.68 -4.36 -45.10
C ALA A 402 5.62 -5.23 -46.37
N LEU A 403 4.70 -4.92 -47.31
CA LEU A 403 4.41 -5.78 -48.45
C LEU A 403 4.86 -5.19 -49.79
N GLN A 404 5.08 -3.87 -49.88
CA GLN A 404 5.37 -3.14 -51.13
C GLN A 404 6.64 -2.26 -50.93
N ALA A 405 7.68 -2.80 -50.37
CA ALA A 405 8.92 -2.04 -50.08
C ALA A 405 9.77 -1.72 -51.31
N ASP A 406 9.38 -2.18 -52.51
CA ASP A 406 10.08 -1.93 -53.78
C ASP A 406 11.60 -2.21 -53.71
N GLY A 407 11.99 -3.25 -52.99
CA GLY A 407 13.39 -3.59 -52.78
C GLY A 407 14.20 -2.65 -51.85
N LYS A 408 13.55 -1.70 -51.22
CA LYS A 408 14.21 -0.83 -50.23
C LYS A 408 14.33 -1.55 -48.88
N GLU A 409 15.55 -1.73 -48.43
CA GLU A 409 15.80 -2.24 -47.09
C GLU A 409 15.47 -1.16 -46.05
N MET A 410 14.79 -1.56 -44.99
CA MET A 410 14.41 -0.71 -43.87
C MET A 410 14.53 -1.48 -42.57
N SER A 411 15.08 -0.88 -41.54
CA SER A 411 15.07 -1.50 -40.21
C SER A 411 13.64 -1.57 -39.67
N THR A 412 13.37 -2.59 -38.86
CA THR A 412 12.05 -2.76 -38.20
C THR A 412 11.66 -1.54 -37.39
N THR A 413 12.62 -0.91 -36.70
CA THR A 413 12.41 0.35 -35.97
C THR A 413 11.92 1.48 -36.89
N MET A 414 12.57 1.65 -38.06
CA MET A 414 12.18 2.72 -38.99
C MET A 414 10.83 2.42 -39.65
N ALA A 415 10.54 1.17 -39.96
CA ALA A 415 9.22 0.76 -40.46
C ALA A 415 8.13 1.11 -39.42
N PHE A 416 8.36 0.76 -38.16
CA PHE A 416 7.42 1.06 -37.06
C PHE A 416 7.20 2.57 -36.88
N VAL A 417 8.28 3.37 -36.86
CA VAL A 417 8.17 4.84 -36.76
C VAL A 417 7.37 5.44 -37.90
N ARG A 418 7.54 4.96 -39.12
CA ARG A 418 6.76 5.42 -40.27
C ARG A 418 5.29 5.01 -40.18
N MET A 419 5.01 3.78 -39.72
CA MET A 419 3.62 3.34 -39.49
C MET A 419 2.92 4.19 -38.44
N LEU A 420 3.63 4.63 -37.40
CA LEU A 420 3.07 5.52 -36.37
C LEU A 420 2.75 6.93 -36.89
N GLY A 421 3.37 7.36 -37.97
CA GLY A 421 3.17 8.68 -38.60
C GLY A 421 2.10 8.68 -39.71
N THR A 422 1.58 7.52 -40.04
CA THR A 422 0.53 7.33 -41.02
C THR A 422 -0.85 7.31 -40.37
#